data_305ddad798700ee4b35c46ebe3a97640
#
_entry.id   305ddad798700ee4b35c46ebe3a97640
#
_cell.length_a   1.000
_cell.length_b   1.000
_cell.length_c   1.000
_cell.angle_alpha   90.00
_cell.angle_beta   90.00
_cell.angle_gamma   90.00
#
_symmetry.space_group_name_H-M   'P 1'
#
loop_
_entity.id
_entity.type
_entity.pdbx_description
1 polymer ?
#
loop_
_entity_poly.entity_id
_entity_poly.type
_entity_poly.pdbx_seq_one_letter_code
_entity_poly.pdbx_strand_id
1 'polypeptide(L)'
;KGVNVLKEIIKVSKNLGCQTLTVYAFSTENWSRPAKEVDFLIDLFEKVINKEIEQIHKNSIRINFIGDLTPFPESLKLIINSSESLTKNNKDFTLNICINYGGRQEIVKAAKKIALKYFAGEIKPNEINEKLFESELLLKGSNDPELLIRTSGEKRISNFLLWQLAYS
;
A
#
# COMPACT_ATOMS: atom_id res chain seq x y z
N LYS A 1 -7.99 -18.34 4.91
CA LYS A 1 -7.49 -18.87 3.62
C LYS A 1 -6.55 -17.86 2.95
N GLY A 2 -6.97 -16.60 2.71
CA GLY A 2 -6.16 -15.58 2.02
C GLY A 2 -4.80 -15.28 2.68
N VAL A 3 -4.73 -15.20 4.00
CA VAL A 3 -3.47 -14.94 4.74
C VAL A 3 -2.41 -16.03 4.49
N ASN A 4 -2.82 -17.30 4.47
CA ASN A 4 -1.89 -18.41 4.22
C ASN A 4 -1.35 -18.35 2.77
N VAL A 5 -2.23 -18.03 1.81
CA VAL A 5 -1.81 -17.83 0.41
C VAL A 5 -0.83 -16.67 0.30
N LEU A 6 -1.07 -15.55 0.99
CA LEU A 6 -0.14 -14.42 1.00
C LEU A 6 1.25 -14.81 1.54
N LYS A 7 1.32 -15.60 2.61
CA LYS A 7 2.59 -16.11 3.14
C LYS A 7 3.38 -16.94 2.12
N GLU A 8 2.69 -17.82 1.41
CA GLU A 8 3.32 -18.62 0.35
C GLU A 8 3.82 -17.72 -0.79
N ILE A 9 3.01 -16.72 -1.21
CA ILE A 9 3.41 -15.76 -2.24
C ILE A 9 4.66 -14.97 -1.80
N ILE A 10 4.70 -14.47 -0.57
CA ILE A 10 5.88 -13.77 -0.03
C ILE A 10 7.12 -14.67 -0.10
N LYS A 11 7.01 -15.92 0.33
CA LYS A 11 8.12 -16.90 0.29
C LYS A 11 8.60 -17.14 -1.14
N VAL A 12 7.67 -17.38 -2.07
CA VAL A 12 7.98 -17.59 -3.49
C VAL A 12 8.63 -16.36 -4.11
N SER A 13 8.08 -15.16 -3.88
CA SER A 13 8.63 -13.90 -4.38
C SER A 13 10.07 -13.68 -3.90
N LYS A 14 10.35 -13.89 -2.60
CA LYS A 14 11.72 -13.82 -2.07
C LYS A 14 12.67 -14.82 -2.77
N ASN A 15 12.23 -16.04 -2.96
CA ASN A 15 13.04 -17.09 -3.60
C ASN A 15 13.33 -16.78 -5.08
N LEU A 16 12.44 -16.06 -5.74
CA LEU A 16 12.61 -15.59 -7.13
C LEU A 16 13.46 -14.31 -7.24
N GLY A 17 13.93 -13.77 -6.11
CA GLY A 17 14.77 -12.57 -6.08
C GLY A 17 14.00 -11.25 -6.13
N CYS A 18 12.65 -11.28 -6.02
CA CYS A 18 11.88 -10.04 -5.90
C CYS A 18 12.28 -9.31 -4.61
N GLN A 19 12.37 -7.99 -4.70
CA GLN A 19 12.70 -7.13 -3.54
C GLN A 19 11.45 -6.60 -2.86
N THR A 20 10.36 -6.44 -3.60
CA THR A 20 9.12 -5.84 -3.12
C THR A 20 7.90 -6.60 -3.62
N LEU A 21 6.92 -6.76 -2.74
CA LEU A 21 5.57 -7.22 -3.07
C LEU A 21 4.58 -6.18 -2.60
N THR A 22 3.73 -5.69 -3.50
CA THR A 22 2.62 -4.80 -3.15
C THR A 22 1.30 -5.54 -3.30
N VAL A 23 0.49 -5.59 -2.25
CA VAL A 23 -0.80 -6.30 -2.24
C VAL A 23 -1.96 -5.34 -2.02
N TYR A 24 -3.07 -5.58 -2.70
CA TYR A 24 -4.30 -4.81 -2.57
C TYR A 24 -5.22 -5.48 -1.55
N ALA A 25 -5.19 -5.02 -0.30
CA ALA A 25 -5.94 -5.62 0.79
C ALA A 25 -7.34 -5.02 0.97
N PHE A 26 -7.48 -3.69 0.80
CA PHE A 26 -8.75 -2.98 0.95
C PHE A 26 -8.77 -1.72 0.08
N SER A 27 -9.70 -1.66 -0.88
CA SER A 27 -9.86 -0.51 -1.75
C SER A 27 -10.82 0.54 -1.16
N THR A 28 -10.74 1.77 -1.65
CA THR A 28 -11.71 2.83 -1.30
C THR A 28 -13.15 2.44 -1.60
N GLU A 29 -13.38 1.66 -2.64
CA GLU A 29 -14.70 1.15 -3.04
C GLU A 29 -15.27 0.13 -2.05
N ASN A 30 -14.44 -0.50 -1.21
CA ASN A 30 -14.90 -1.50 -0.23
C ASN A 30 -15.75 -0.88 0.89
N TRP A 31 -15.66 0.43 1.12
CA TRP A 31 -16.54 1.12 2.07
C TRP A 31 -18.02 1.10 1.66
N SER A 32 -18.34 0.85 0.38
CA SER A 32 -19.72 0.70 -0.10
C SER A 32 -20.35 -0.65 0.25
N ARG A 33 -19.59 -1.59 0.83
CA ARG A 33 -20.10 -2.88 1.31
C ARG A 33 -20.97 -2.71 2.55
N PRO A 34 -21.79 -3.71 2.89
CA PRO A 34 -22.55 -3.69 4.14
C PRO A 34 -21.61 -3.44 5.36
N ALA A 35 -22.04 -2.58 6.29
CA ALA A 35 -21.21 -2.17 7.45
C ALA A 35 -20.65 -3.37 8.22
N LYS A 36 -21.45 -4.41 8.46
CA LYS A 36 -21.00 -5.64 9.12
C LYS A 36 -19.85 -6.36 8.41
N GLU A 37 -19.79 -6.29 7.07
CA GLU A 37 -18.69 -6.86 6.31
C GLU A 37 -17.42 -6.01 6.45
N VAL A 38 -17.58 -4.69 6.43
CA VAL A 38 -16.48 -3.74 6.65
C VAL A 38 -15.89 -3.92 8.04
N ASP A 39 -16.72 -3.94 9.07
CA ASP A 39 -16.29 -4.15 10.46
C ASP A 39 -15.54 -5.49 10.62
N PHE A 40 -16.09 -6.56 10.03
CA PHE A 40 -15.42 -7.86 10.04
C PHE A 40 -14.03 -7.82 9.37
N LEU A 41 -13.87 -7.09 8.27
CA LEU A 41 -12.58 -6.95 7.59
C LEU A 41 -11.59 -6.15 8.44
N ILE A 42 -12.03 -5.11 9.12
CA ILE A 42 -11.19 -4.30 10.02
C ILE A 42 -10.69 -5.17 11.19
N ASP A 43 -11.59 -5.89 11.85
CA ASP A 43 -11.24 -6.84 12.92
C ASP A 43 -10.25 -7.91 12.44
N LEU A 44 -10.45 -8.39 11.20
CA LEU A 44 -9.56 -9.37 10.61
C LEU A 44 -8.16 -8.81 10.38
N PHE A 45 -8.03 -7.55 9.92
CA PHE A 45 -6.73 -6.89 9.77
C PHE A 45 -6.01 -6.80 11.11
N GLU A 46 -6.67 -6.33 12.18
CA GLU A 46 -6.07 -6.24 13.51
C GLU A 46 -5.54 -7.60 13.98
N LYS A 47 -6.38 -8.65 13.90
CA LYS A 47 -6.01 -10.01 14.31
C LYS A 47 -4.84 -10.57 13.51
N VAL A 48 -4.84 -10.34 12.19
CA VAL A 48 -3.80 -10.87 11.31
C VAL A 48 -2.48 -10.15 11.54
N ILE A 49 -2.48 -8.83 11.61
CA ILE A 49 -1.25 -8.05 11.84
C ILE A 49 -0.64 -8.46 13.17
N ASN A 50 -1.40 -8.44 14.26
CA ASN A 50 -0.92 -8.82 15.60
C ASN A 50 -0.35 -10.24 15.64
N LYS A 51 -0.96 -11.17 14.92
CA LYS A 51 -0.51 -12.58 14.88
C LYS A 51 0.79 -12.76 14.10
N GLU A 52 0.96 -12.01 13.00
CA GLU A 52 2.00 -12.30 12.02
C GLU A 52 3.22 -11.37 12.13
N ILE A 53 3.10 -10.23 12.82
CA ILE A 53 4.13 -9.18 12.79
C ILE A 53 5.49 -9.65 13.32
N GLU A 54 5.52 -10.45 14.39
CA GLU A 54 6.76 -11.00 14.93
C GLU A 54 7.47 -11.92 13.92
N GLN A 55 6.70 -12.75 13.19
CA GLN A 55 7.27 -13.63 12.18
C GLN A 55 7.76 -12.84 10.96
N ILE A 56 7.04 -11.78 10.57
CA ILE A 56 7.45 -10.84 9.52
C ILE A 56 8.79 -10.20 9.90
N HIS A 57 8.90 -9.71 11.14
CA HIS A 57 10.15 -9.11 11.64
C HIS A 57 11.31 -10.10 11.68
N LYS A 58 11.10 -11.31 12.20
CA LYS A 58 12.12 -12.38 12.24
C LYS A 58 12.63 -12.77 10.85
N ASN A 59 11.78 -12.67 9.82
CA ASN A 59 12.16 -12.95 8.44
C ASN A 59 12.79 -11.74 7.72
N SER A 60 13.14 -10.67 8.45
CA SER A 60 13.74 -9.43 7.93
C SER A 60 12.90 -8.76 6.85
N ILE A 61 11.56 -8.88 6.94
CA ILE A 61 10.60 -8.25 6.02
C ILE A 61 10.19 -6.90 6.59
N ARG A 62 10.37 -5.83 5.81
CA ARG A 62 9.81 -4.51 6.08
C ARG A 62 8.36 -4.48 5.64
N ILE A 63 7.47 -4.00 6.51
CA ILE A 63 6.05 -3.80 6.16
C ILE A 63 5.75 -2.32 6.07
N ASN A 64 4.99 -1.92 5.05
CA ASN A 64 4.43 -0.58 4.90
C ASN A 64 2.95 -0.66 4.59
N PHE A 65 2.15 0.24 5.17
CA PHE A 65 0.74 0.36 4.86
C PHE A 65 0.51 1.60 4.00
N ILE A 66 -0.10 1.40 2.84
CA ILE A 66 -0.26 2.42 1.80
C ILE A 66 -1.75 2.74 1.65
N GLY A 67 -2.12 3.98 1.94
CA GLY A 67 -3.50 4.44 1.81
C GLY A 67 -3.88 5.53 2.81
N ASP A 68 -5.18 5.72 3.00
CA ASP A 68 -5.71 6.70 3.93
C ASP A 68 -6.24 6.01 5.19
N LEU A 69 -5.51 6.14 6.29
CA LEU A 69 -5.89 5.51 7.56
C LEU A 69 -6.93 6.31 8.34
N THR A 70 -7.29 7.52 7.90
CA THR A 70 -8.19 8.44 8.62
C THR A 70 -9.51 7.78 9.05
N PRO A 71 -10.23 7.01 8.20
CA PRO A 71 -11.53 6.46 8.57
C PRO A 71 -11.46 5.19 9.44
N PHE A 72 -10.25 4.65 9.69
CA PHE A 72 -10.10 3.44 10.50
C PHE A 72 -10.10 3.72 12.01
N PRO A 73 -10.49 2.73 12.85
CA PRO A 73 -10.41 2.82 14.30
C PRO A 73 -8.98 3.12 14.77
N GLU A 74 -8.88 3.78 15.92
CA GLU A 74 -7.58 4.14 16.50
C GLU A 74 -6.75 2.90 16.87
N SER A 75 -7.40 1.82 17.31
CA SER A 75 -6.78 0.52 17.57
C SER A 75 -5.99 -0.01 16.36
N LEU A 76 -6.59 -0.01 15.18
CA LEU A 76 -5.91 -0.45 13.96
C LEU A 76 -4.76 0.49 13.57
N LYS A 77 -4.93 1.81 13.71
CA LYS A 77 -3.86 2.79 13.44
C LYS A 77 -2.65 2.56 14.34
N LEU A 78 -2.86 2.30 15.62
CA LEU A 78 -1.78 2.00 16.57
C LEU A 78 -1.05 0.72 16.21
N ILE A 79 -1.76 -0.34 15.84
CA ILE A 79 -1.18 -1.61 15.38
C ILE A 79 -0.35 -1.41 14.12
N ILE A 80 -0.85 -0.65 13.14
CA ILE A 80 -0.14 -0.32 11.91
C ILE A 80 1.15 0.43 12.23
N ASN A 81 1.08 1.52 12.99
CA ASN A 81 2.22 2.35 13.33
C ASN A 81 3.30 1.56 14.11
N SER A 82 2.90 0.71 15.05
CA SER A 82 3.82 -0.15 15.79
C SER A 82 4.50 -1.19 14.89
N SER A 83 3.74 -1.78 13.96
CA SER A 83 4.25 -2.76 13.00
C SER A 83 5.27 -2.17 12.03
N GLU A 84 4.99 -0.99 11.48
CA GLU A 84 5.93 -0.27 10.63
C GLU A 84 7.20 0.12 11.41
N SER A 85 7.03 0.61 12.64
CA SER A 85 8.15 0.98 13.51
C SER A 85 9.05 -0.20 13.85
N LEU A 86 8.46 -1.36 14.16
CA LEU A 86 9.19 -2.59 14.46
C LEU A 86 10.02 -3.07 13.25
N THR A 87 9.46 -2.97 12.06
CA THR A 87 10.07 -3.54 10.85
C THR A 87 10.86 -2.55 10.00
N LYS A 88 10.92 -1.27 10.37
CA LYS A 88 11.54 -0.19 9.57
C LYS A 88 12.97 -0.42 9.13
N ASN A 89 13.74 -1.18 9.92
CA ASN A 89 15.16 -1.46 9.67
C ASN A 89 15.38 -2.79 8.93
N ASN A 90 14.33 -3.54 8.64
CA ASN A 90 14.41 -4.79 7.87
C ASN A 90 14.74 -4.48 6.40
N LYS A 91 15.59 -5.28 5.77
CA LYS A 91 16.16 -4.97 4.44
C LYS A 91 16.03 -6.09 3.41
N ASP A 92 15.65 -7.30 3.82
CA ASP A 92 15.66 -8.44 2.89
C ASP A 92 14.49 -8.43 1.91
N PHE A 93 13.37 -7.85 2.31
CA PHE A 93 12.17 -7.81 1.50
C PHE A 93 11.22 -6.72 1.98
N THR A 94 10.50 -6.08 1.06
CA THR A 94 9.48 -5.08 1.40
C THR A 94 8.08 -5.60 1.04
N LEU A 95 7.19 -5.61 2.01
CA LEU A 95 5.77 -5.90 1.82
C LEU A 95 4.96 -4.61 1.97
N ASN A 96 4.41 -4.11 0.87
CA ASN A 96 3.48 -2.99 0.87
C ASN A 96 2.05 -3.53 0.89
N ILE A 97 1.24 -3.08 1.83
CA ILE A 97 -0.18 -3.45 1.96
C ILE A 97 -1.03 -2.22 1.67
N CYS A 98 -1.69 -2.21 0.52
CA CYS A 98 -2.62 -1.15 0.16
C CYS A 98 -3.95 -1.34 0.90
N ILE A 99 -4.28 -0.40 1.80
CA ILE A 99 -5.47 -0.39 2.65
C ILE A 99 -6.15 0.97 2.55
N ASN A 100 -7.47 0.99 2.30
CA ASN A 100 -8.21 2.19 1.93
C ASN A 100 -7.47 3.00 0.85
N TYR A 101 -7.04 2.27 -0.16
CA TYR A 101 -6.27 2.79 -1.27
C TYR A 101 -7.12 2.86 -2.54
N GLY A 102 -6.83 3.83 -3.39
CA GLY A 102 -7.36 3.95 -4.74
C GLY A 102 -6.46 4.87 -5.57
N GLY A 103 -6.06 4.41 -6.76
CA GLY A 103 -5.13 5.16 -7.62
C GLY A 103 -5.66 6.53 -8.06
N ARG A 104 -6.95 6.65 -8.35
CA ARG A 104 -7.56 7.95 -8.66
C ARG A 104 -7.48 8.92 -7.49
N GLN A 105 -7.75 8.44 -6.28
CA GLN A 105 -7.67 9.23 -5.05
C GLN A 105 -6.22 9.63 -4.74
N GLU A 106 -5.27 8.73 -4.96
CA GLU A 106 -3.84 9.02 -4.82
C GLU A 106 -3.40 10.14 -5.76
N ILE A 107 -3.75 10.05 -7.05
CA ILE A 107 -3.44 11.06 -8.07
C ILE A 107 -4.01 12.43 -7.68
N VAL A 108 -5.28 12.48 -7.27
CA VAL A 108 -5.91 13.73 -6.82
C VAL A 108 -5.23 14.30 -5.56
N LYS A 109 -4.83 13.44 -4.62
CA LYS A 109 -4.08 13.88 -3.43
C LYS A 109 -2.71 14.45 -3.80
N ALA A 110 -1.97 13.82 -4.70
CA ALA A 110 -0.69 14.32 -5.20
C ALA A 110 -0.85 15.69 -5.89
N ALA A 111 -1.83 15.82 -6.78
CA ALA A 111 -2.13 17.10 -7.44
C ALA A 111 -2.47 18.21 -6.43
N LYS A 112 -3.27 17.92 -5.39
CA LYS A 112 -3.57 18.90 -4.33
C LYS A 112 -2.31 19.33 -3.56
N LYS A 113 -1.40 18.40 -3.24
CA LYS A 113 -0.15 18.74 -2.56
C LYS A 113 0.73 19.65 -3.41
N ILE A 114 0.83 19.36 -4.72
CA ILE A 114 1.59 20.18 -5.67
C ILE A 114 0.97 21.59 -5.77
N ALA A 115 -0.36 21.70 -5.85
CA ALA A 115 -1.03 22.98 -5.85
C ALA A 115 -0.75 23.78 -4.58
N LEU A 116 -0.78 23.15 -3.40
CA LEU A 116 -0.46 23.82 -2.13
C LEU A 116 1.00 24.31 -2.10
N LYS A 117 1.96 23.53 -2.57
CA LYS A 117 3.36 23.94 -2.68
C LYS A 117 3.53 25.13 -3.62
N TYR A 118 2.79 25.14 -4.74
CA TYR A 118 2.79 26.27 -5.65
C TYR A 118 2.23 27.55 -4.98
N PHE A 119 1.10 27.45 -4.30
CA PHE A 119 0.52 28.58 -3.57
C PHE A 119 1.41 29.10 -2.44
N ALA A 120 2.19 28.20 -1.79
CA ALA A 120 3.17 28.54 -0.77
C ALA A 120 4.46 29.14 -1.35
N GLY A 121 4.62 29.20 -2.68
CA GLY A 121 5.83 29.70 -3.34
C GLY A 121 7.03 28.75 -3.26
N GLU A 122 6.81 27.51 -2.87
CA GLU A 122 7.86 26.47 -2.72
C GLU A 122 8.32 25.91 -4.06
N ILE A 123 7.46 25.96 -5.08
CA ILE A 123 7.73 25.47 -6.44
C ILE A 123 7.20 26.44 -7.50
N LYS A 124 7.78 26.41 -8.70
CA LYS A 124 7.33 27.17 -9.87
C LYS A 124 6.62 26.22 -10.86
N PRO A 125 5.75 26.73 -11.76
CA PRO A 125 5.05 25.89 -12.73
C PRO A 125 5.96 25.05 -13.63
N ASN A 126 7.12 25.56 -14.00
CA ASN A 126 8.10 24.86 -14.83
C ASN A 126 8.88 23.76 -14.11
N GLU A 127 8.75 23.67 -12.78
CA GLU A 127 9.33 22.59 -11.96
C GLU A 127 8.36 21.41 -11.80
N ILE A 128 7.10 21.60 -12.20
CA ILE A 128 6.09 20.52 -12.18
C ILE A 128 6.36 19.58 -13.34
N ASN A 129 6.84 18.38 -13.00
CA ASN A 129 7.15 17.30 -13.93
C ASN A 129 6.80 15.94 -13.30
N GLU A 130 6.96 14.85 -14.05
CA GLU A 130 6.65 13.49 -13.59
C GLU A 130 7.38 13.16 -12.28
N LYS A 131 8.65 13.46 -12.18
CA LYS A 131 9.48 13.18 -10.99
C LYS A 131 8.96 13.90 -9.74
N LEU A 132 8.57 15.17 -9.86
CA LEU A 132 7.95 15.90 -8.75
C LEU A 132 6.60 15.27 -8.39
N PHE A 133 5.80 14.90 -9.40
CA PHE A 133 4.50 14.26 -9.17
C PHE A 133 4.65 12.92 -8.43
N GLU A 134 5.58 12.06 -8.86
CA GLU A 134 5.90 10.79 -8.21
C GLU A 134 6.33 10.95 -6.75
N SER A 135 7.09 12.02 -6.46
CA SER A 135 7.52 12.30 -5.09
C SER A 135 6.37 12.61 -4.13
N GLU A 136 5.17 12.93 -4.65
CA GLU A 136 3.97 13.22 -3.87
C GLU A 136 3.01 12.01 -3.78
N LEU A 137 3.28 10.94 -4.53
CA LEU A 137 2.55 9.68 -4.43
C LEU A 137 2.86 8.93 -3.13
N LEU A 138 2.02 7.96 -2.79
CA LEU A 138 2.15 7.21 -1.53
C LEU A 138 3.30 6.19 -1.54
N LEU A 139 3.61 5.63 -2.72
CA LEU A 139 4.73 4.68 -2.94
C LEU A 139 6.02 5.38 -3.37
N LYS A 140 6.20 6.65 -2.99
CA LYS A 140 7.39 7.43 -3.33
C LYS A 140 8.68 6.70 -2.93
N GLY A 141 9.68 6.74 -3.82
CA GLY A 141 10.98 6.12 -3.60
C GLY A 141 11.01 4.60 -3.78
N SER A 142 9.92 3.99 -4.18
CA SER A 142 9.88 2.61 -4.65
C SER A 142 9.99 2.59 -6.18
N ASN A 143 10.63 1.54 -6.72
CA ASN A 143 10.56 1.30 -8.17
C ASN A 143 9.12 0.94 -8.57
N ASP A 144 8.76 1.27 -9.80
CA ASP A 144 7.49 0.84 -10.37
C ASP A 144 7.42 -0.69 -10.45
N PRO A 145 6.23 -1.29 -10.31
CA PRO A 145 6.05 -2.72 -10.41
C PRO A 145 6.39 -3.23 -11.82
N GLU A 146 7.25 -4.22 -11.94
CA GLU A 146 7.60 -4.87 -13.21
C GLU A 146 6.56 -5.92 -13.62
N LEU A 147 5.77 -6.40 -12.68
CA LEU A 147 4.77 -7.45 -12.91
C LEU A 147 3.51 -7.22 -12.07
N LEU A 148 2.36 -7.21 -12.73
CA LEU A 148 1.04 -7.24 -12.12
C LEU A 148 0.41 -8.62 -12.25
N ILE A 149 0.03 -9.23 -11.14
CA ILE A 149 -0.72 -10.48 -11.12
C ILE A 149 -2.11 -10.24 -10.54
N ARG A 150 -3.14 -10.57 -11.32
CA ARG A 150 -4.52 -10.60 -10.84
C ARG A 150 -5.11 -11.99 -11.07
N THR A 151 -5.59 -12.59 -10.00
CA THR A 151 -6.21 -13.91 -10.00
C THR A 151 -7.70 -13.86 -10.39
N SER A 152 -8.35 -15.02 -10.49
CA SER A 152 -9.81 -15.16 -10.74
C SER A 152 -10.29 -14.79 -12.15
N GLY A 153 -9.40 -14.78 -13.16
CA GLY A 153 -9.75 -14.51 -14.56
C GLY A 153 -10.13 -13.06 -14.87
N GLU A 154 -10.03 -12.14 -13.90
CA GLU A 154 -10.32 -10.72 -14.08
C GLU A 154 -9.13 -10.00 -14.73
N LYS A 155 -9.41 -9.21 -15.77
CA LYS A 155 -8.38 -8.47 -16.55
C LYS A 155 -8.32 -6.97 -16.22
N ARG A 156 -9.21 -6.46 -15.36
CA ARG A 156 -9.25 -5.05 -14.95
C ARG A 156 -8.30 -4.80 -13.77
N ILE A 157 -7.68 -3.63 -13.70
CA ILE A 157 -6.77 -3.24 -12.59
C ILE A 157 -7.52 -2.67 -11.37
N SER A 158 -8.82 -2.36 -11.50
CA SER A 158 -9.71 -1.94 -10.41
C SER A 158 -9.13 -0.82 -9.53
N ASN A 159 -8.69 0.26 -10.15
CA ASN A 159 -8.16 1.44 -9.45
C ASN A 159 -6.88 1.17 -8.62
N PHE A 160 -6.15 0.08 -8.92
CA PHE A 160 -4.92 -0.28 -8.24
C PHE A 160 -3.71 0.34 -8.94
N LEU A 161 -2.87 1.08 -8.22
CA LEU A 161 -1.57 1.64 -8.65
C LEU A 161 -1.57 2.23 -10.08
N LEU A 162 -2.58 3.06 -10.41
CA LEU A 162 -2.81 3.55 -11.78
C LEU A 162 -1.61 4.26 -12.40
N TRP A 163 -0.86 5.02 -11.62
CA TRP A 163 0.34 5.70 -12.07
C TRP A 163 1.49 4.72 -12.26
N GLN A 164 1.73 3.92 -11.26
CA GLN A 164 2.90 3.05 -11.16
C GLN A 164 2.86 1.84 -12.11
N LEU A 165 1.65 1.42 -12.56
CA LEU A 165 1.46 0.29 -13.47
C LEU A 165 1.53 0.68 -14.95
N ALA A 166 1.94 1.90 -15.27
CA ALA A 166 1.94 2.39 -16.65
C ALA A 166 2.78 1.55 -17.60
N TYR A 167 3.82 0.87 -17.08
CA TYR A 167 4.76 0.04 -17.84
C TYR A 167 4.94 -1.38 -17.28
N SER A 168 3.93 -1.90 -16.54
CA SER A 168 3.96 -3.25 -15.98
C SER A 168 3.42 -4.29 -16.92
#